data_9e5c655a7a44323e12b13ab6c29aed9c
#
_entry.id   9e5c655a7a44323e12b13ab6c29aed9c
#
_cell.length_a   1.000
_cell.length_b   1.000
_cell.length_c   1.000
_cell.angle_alpha   90.00
_cell.angle_beta   90.00
_cell.angle_gamma   90.00
#
_symmetry.space_group_name_H-M   'P 1'
#
loop_
_entity.id
_entity.type
_entity.pdbx_description
1 polymer ?
#
loop_
_entity_poly.entity_id
_entity_poly.type
_entity_poly.pdbx_seq_one_letter_code
_entity_poly.pdbx_strand_id
1 'polypeptide(L)'
;MFDDVPILQRKWQAALRPDEKLPRYEDVMLGSLGRLADHVAVIKDAGGVLMLSHTGRYVQRWLNDERWDVPLSGLPPDCSTVLGEAAACALTNGRPYLAVAHCVRDGLVRTYDVLALPTSSRWGGALIGAYVQRARCPI
;
A
#
# COMPACT_ATOMS: atom_id res chain seq x y z
N MET A 1 -0.58 21.43 -6.77
CA MET A 1 -1.13 20.08 -6.67
C MET A 1 -0.46 19.35 -5.52
N PHE A 2 -1.24 18.80 -4.62
CA PHE A 2 -0.73 18.20 -3.39
C PHE A 2 -0.18 16.80 -3.65
N ASP A 3 0.97 16.52 -3.04
CA ASP A 3 1.50 15.16 -2.95
C ASP A 3 0.87 14.49 -1.73
N ASP A 4 0.14 13.41 -1.95
CA ASP A 4 -0.57 12.69 -0.89
C ASP A 4 0.37 11.87 0.00
N VAL A 5 1.57 11.55 -0.50
CA VAL A 5 2.52 10.72 0.25
C VAL A 5 2.94 11.36 1.58
N PRO A 6 3.41 12.62 1.63
CA PRO A 6 3.73 13.25 2.92
C PRO A 6 2.55 13.36 3.86
N ILE A 7 1.35 13.56 3.33
CA ILE A 7 0.13 13.63 4.13
C ILE A 7 -0.12 12.29 4.82
N LEU A 8 -0.02 11.20 4.07
CA LEU A 8 -0.23 9.86 4.61
C LEU A 8 0.85 9.46 5.60
N GLN A 9 2.11 9.83 5.34
CA GLN A 9 3.21 9.56 6.28
C GLN A 9 2.99 10.28 7.61
N ARG A 10 2.56 11.53 7.58
CA ARG A 10 2.25 12.28 8.81
C ARG A 10 1.06 11.68 9.55
N LYS A 11 0.04 11.23 8.81
CA LYS A 11 -1.12 10.57 9.41
C LYS A 11 -0.71 9.28 10.11
N TRP A 12 0.17 8.49 9.49
CA TRP A 12 0.72 7.28 10.09
C TRP A 12 1.47 7.61 11.38
N GLN A 13 2.33 8.62 11.34
CA GLN A 13 3.13 9.04 12.50
C GLN A 13 2.23 9.52 13.64
N ALA A 14 1.19 10.29 13.32
CA ALA A 14 0.26 10.81 14.33
C ALA A 14 -0.57 9.71 14.99
N ALA A 15 -0.82 8.61 14.29
CA ALA A 15 -1.59 7.48 14.80
C ALA A 15 -0.75 6.54 15.69
N LEU A 16 0.58 6.69 15.68
CA LEU A 16 1.46 5.84 16.47
C LEU A 16 1.36 6.20 17.96
N ARG A 17 0.98 5.22 18.78
CA ARG A 17 0.86 5.38 20.23
C ARG A 17 2.21 5.12 20.90
N PRO A 18 2.53 5.80 22.04
CA PRO A 18 3.84 5.69 22.66
C PRO A 18 4.25 4.27 23.08
N ASP A 19 3.30 3.43 23.41
CA ASP A 19 3.54 2.06 23.88
C ASP A 19 3.43 1.00 22.77
N GLU A 20 3.21 1.42 21.51
CA GLU A 20 3.04 0.51 20.41
C GLU A 20 4.14 0.73 19.35
N LYS A 21 4.59 -0.37 18.74
CA LYS A 21 5.59 -0.31 17.67
C LYS A 21 5.01 0.12 16.34
N LEU A 22 3.75 -0.24 16.09
CA LEU A 22 3.04 0.10 14.86
C LEU A 22 1.69 0.72 15.22
N PRO A 23 1.24 1.71 14.44
CA PRO A 23 -0.11 2.23 14.63
C PRO A 23 -1.13 1.15 14.27
N ARG A 24 -2.31 1.26 14.84
CA ARG A 24 -3.41 0.37 14.52
C ARG A 24 -3.98 0.72 13.16
N TYR A 25 -4.34 -0.32 12.41
CA TYR A 25 -4.91 -0.15 11.07
C TYR A 25 -6.11 0.79 11.08
N GLU A 26 -7.00 0.64 12.06
CA GLU A 26 -8.21 1.47 12.16
C GLU A 26 -7.89 2.95 12.33
N ASP A 27 -6.80 3.28 13.04
CA ASP A 27 -6.44 4.67 13.31
C ASP A 27 -5.82 5.34 12.08
N VAL A 28 -5.23 4.58 11.17
CA VAL A 28 -4.57 5.13 9.98
C VAL A 28 -5.47 5.11 8.76
N MET A 29 -6.11 3.96 8.51
CA MET A 29 -6.73 3.66 7.23
C MET A 29 -8.23 3.85 7.21
N LEU A 30 -8.91 3.75 8.37
CA LEU A 30 -10.35 3.86 8.43
C LEU A 30 -10.80 5.29 8.74
N GLY A 31 -11.91 5.66 8.16
CA GLY A 31 -12.74 6.81 8.57
C GLY A 31 -12.44 8.13 7.89
N SER A 32 -11.22 8.44 7.46
CA SER A 32 -10.92 9.77 6.97
C SER A 32 -10.08 9.81 5.68
N LEU A 33 -10.03 8.72 4.96
CA LEU A 33 -9.28 8.71 3.71
C LEU A 33 -10.01 9.39 2.56
N GLY A 34 -11.35 9.36 2.57
CA GLY A 34 -12.14 9.98 1.51
C GLY A 34 -11.72 9.45 0.13
N ARG A 35 -11.40 10.38 -0.78
CA ARG A 35 -10.96 10.04 -2.13
C ARG A 35 -9.66 9.21 -2.18
N LEU A 36 -8.84 9.28 -1.13
CA LEU A 36 -7.59 8.52 -1.08
C LEU A 36 -7.83 7.02 -1.02
N ALA A 37 -9.01 6.61 -0.56
CA ALA A 37 -9.36 5.19 -0.48
C ALA A 37 -9.32 4.49 -1.85
N ASP A 38 -9.57 5.19 -2.94
CA ASP A 38 -9.49 4.61 -4.29
C ASP A 38 -8.07 4.22 -4.68
N HIS A 39 -7.07 4.75 -4.01
CA HIS A 39 -5.66 4.49 -4.26
C HIS A 39 -5.04 3.49 -3.29
N VAL A 40 -5.81 2.90 -2.41
CA VAL A 40 -5.28 2.07 -1.33
C VAL A 40 -5.51 0.59 -1.61
N ALA A 41 -4.48 -0.20 -1.38
CA ALA A 41 -4.55 -1.66 -1.31
C ALA A 41 -4.24 -2.09 0.12
N VAL A 42 -4.96 -3.09 0.61
CA VAL A 42 -4.69 -3.69 1.93
C VAL A 42 -4.05 -5.04 1.71
N ILE A 43 -2.86 -5.22 2.28
CA ILE A 43 -2.07 -6.45 2.17
C ILE A 43 -1.98 -7.07 3.56
N LYS A 44 -2.30 -8.34 3.65
CA LYS A 44 -2.31 -9.09 4.89
C LYS A 44 -1.22 -10.16 4.84
N ASP A 45 -0.45 -10.29 5.91
CA ASP A 45 0.48 -11.40 6.06
C ASP A 45 -0.29 -12.60 6.64
N ALA A 46 -0.49 -13.62 5.83
CA ALA A 46 -1.20 -14.83 6.21
C ALA A 46 -0.20 -15.98 6.31
N GLY A 47 0.47 -16.09 7.46
CA GLY A 47 1.43 -17.16 7.71
C GLY A 47 2.65 -17.13 6.82
N GLY A 48 3.18 -15.95 6.54
CA GLY A 48 4.34 -15.78 5.68
C GLY A 48 4.00 -15.54 4.21
N VAL A 49 2.73 -15.70 3.84
CA VAL A 49 2.26 -15.42 2.48
C VAL A 49 1.55 -14.08 2.48
N LEU A 50 2.00 -13.15 1.64
CA LEU A 50 1.35 -11.86 1.49
C LEU A 50 0.14 -11.98 0.58
N MET A 51 -1.02 -11.62 1.13
CA MET A 51 -2.30 -11.71 0.45
C MET A 51 -2.85 -10.31 0.20
N LEU A 52 -3.33 -10.07 -1.01
CA LEU A 52 -4.09 -8.86 -1.31
C LEU A 52 -5.51 -9.05 -0.77
N SER A 53 -5.84 -8.34 0.30
CA SER A 53 -7.12 -8.50 1.00
C SER A 53 -8.20 -7.61 0.41
N HIS A 54 -7.85 -6.39 0.02
CA HIS A 54 -8.80 -5.41 -0.48
C HIS A 54 -8.07 -4.39 -1.35
N THR A 55 -8.75 -3.87 -2.37
CA THR A 55 -8.20 -2.81 -3.22
C THR A 55 -9.24 -1.74 -3.50
N GLY A 56 -8.79 -0.50 -3.55
CA GLY A 56 -9.55 0.60 -4.08
C GLY A 56 -9.62 0.55 -5.61
N ARG A 57 -10.49 1.35 -6.18
CA ARG A 57 -10.81 1.33 -7.60
C ARG A 57 -9.61 1.63 -8.50
N TYR A 58 -8.78 2.59 -8.11
CA TYR A 58 -7.58 2.96 -8.87
C TYR A 58 -6.56 1.82 -8.89
N VAL A 59 -6.38 1.15 -7.74
CA VAL A 59 -5.45 0.02 -7.63
C VAL A 59 -5.92 -1.14 -8.49
N GLN A 60 -7.22 -1.40 -8.54
CA GLN A 60 -7.78 -2.45 -9.41
C GLN A 60 -7.42 -2.20 -10.87
N ARG A 61 -7.51 -0.96 -11.32
CA ARG A 61 -7.12 -0.59 -12.69
C ARG A 61 -5.62 -0.77 -12.91
N TRP A 62 -4.81 -0.37 -11.94
CA TRP A 62 -3.35 -0.52 -12.01
C TRP A 62 -2.94 -1.99 -12.10
N LEU A 63 -3.56 -2.83 -11.27
CA LEU A 63 -3.29 -4.26 -11.25
C LEU A 63 -3.95 -5.00 -12.42
N ASN A 64 -4.95 -4.41 -13.04
CA ASN A 64 -5.83 -5.04 -14.01
C ASN A 64 -6.47 -6.31 -13.45
N ASP A 65 -6.89 -6.25 -12.17
CA ASP A 65 -7.44 -7.38 -11.44
C ASP A 65 -8.44 -6.86 -10.41
N GLU A 66 -9.63 -7.45 -10.39
CA GLU A 66 -10.71 -7.10 -9.46
C GLU A 66 -10.88 -8.14 -8.35
N ARG A 67 -10.05 -9.19 -8.35
CA ARG A 67 -10.17 -10.25 -7.36
C ARG A 67 -9.69 -9.77 -5.99
N TRP A 68 -10.29 -10.34 -4.96
CA TRP A 68 -9.93 -10.11 -3.57
C TRP A 68 -9.37 -11.42 -2.98
N ASP A 69 -8.63 -11.31 -1.89
CA ASP A 69 -8.02 -12.45 -1.17
C ASP A 69 -7.18 -13.33 -2.09
N VAL A 70 -6.34 -12.70 -2.89
CA VAL A 70 -5.41 -13.40 -3.77
C VAL A 70 -3.98 -13.17 -3.27
N PRO A 71 -3.09 -14.19 -3.41
CA PRO A 71 -1.69 -13.97 -3.08
C PRO A 71 -1.07 -12.95 -4.03
N LEU A 72 -0.12 -12.16 -3.54
CA LEU A 72 0.56 -11.17 -4.40
C LEU A 72 1.22 -11.84 -5.61
N SER A 73 1.70 -13.08 -5.43
CA SER A 73 2.31 -13.85 -6.53
C SER A 73 1.35 -14.15 -7.68
N GLY A 74 0.05 -14.04 -7.46
CA GLY A 74 -0.97 -14.22 -8.51
C GLY A 74 -1.27 -12.97 -9.32
N LEU A 75 -0.63 -11.84 -9.02
CA LEU A 75 -0.81 -10.57 -9.71
C LEU A 75 0.25 -10.40 -10.82
N PRO A 76 0.06 -9.44 -11.74
CA PRO A 76 1.09 -9.16 -12.75
C PRO A 76 2.45 -8.91 -12.09
N PRO A 77 3.55 -9.50 -12.61
CA PRO A 77 4.86 -9.45 -11.93
C PRO A 77 5.41 -8.04 -11.72
N ASP A 78 5.16 -7.11 -12.61
CA ASP A 78 5.63 -5.72 -12.48
C ASP A 78 4.93 -4.98 -11.33
N CYS A 79 3.75 -5.46 -10.91
CA CYS A 79 3.02 -4.91 -9.76
C CYS A 79 3.33 -5.70 -8.50
N SER A 80 3.27 -7.04 -8.57
CA SER A 80 3.44 -7.90 -7.40
C SER A 80 4.81 -7.78 -6.77
N THR A 81 5.85 -7.64 -7.58
CA THR A 81 7.23 -7.51 -7.10
C THR A 81 7.39 -6.24 -6.25
N VAL A 82 6.93 -5.10 -6.75
CA VAL A 82 7.07 -3.84 -6.02
C VAL A 82 6.19 -3.81 -4.77
N LEU A 83 4.96 -4.34 -4.84
CA LEU A 83 4.09 -4.42 -3.66
C LEU A 83 4.68 -5.31 -2.59
N GLY A 84 5.19 -6.47 -2.97
CA GLY A 84 5.79 -7.42 -2.04
C GLY A 84 7.05 -6.87 -1.39
N GLU A 85 7.90 -6.22 -2.18
CA GLU A 85 9.13 -5.60 -1.68
C GLU A 85 8.83 -4.45 -0.72
N ALA A 86 7.91 -3.56 -1.10
CA ALA A 86 7.53 -2.44 -0.26
C ALA A 86 6.91 -2.91 1.06
N ALA A 87 6.03 -3.91 1.00
CA ALA A 87 5.40 -4.48 2.19
C ALA A 87 6.43 -5.14 3.11
N ALA A 88 7.33 -5.93 2.56
CA ALA A 88 8.37 -6.61 3.34
C ALA A 88 9.31 -5.60 4.00
N CYS A 89 9.75 -4.58 3.29
CA CYS A 89 10.61 -3.54 3.83
C CYS A 89 9.92 -2.75 4.93
N ALA A 90 8.65 -2.38 4.74
CA ALA A 90 7.89 -1.64 5.73
C ALA A 90 7.70 -2.45 7.01
N LEU A 91 7.35 -3.72 6.90
CA LEU A 91 7.17 -4.59 8.07
C LEU A 91 8.48 -4.84 8.80
N THR A 92 9.57 -5.11 8.07
CA THR A 92 10.86 -5.38 8.68
C THR A 92 11.39 -4.18 9.45
N ASN A 93 11.23 -2.97 8.91
CA ASN A 93 11.75 -1.76 9.52
C ASN A 93 10.76 -1.07 10.47
N GLY A 94 9.48 -1.46 10.42
CA GLY A 94 8.42 -0.85 11.23
C GLY A 94 8.17 0.62 10.87
N ARG A 95 8.40 1.00 9.62
CA ARG A 95 8.28 2.37 9.12
C ARG A 95 7.65 2.40 7.73
N PRO A 96 7.01 3.50 7.36
CA PRO A 96 6.56 3.67 5.97
C PRO A 96 7.73 3.50 4.99
N TYR A 97 7.47 2.83 3.89
CA TYR A 97 8.46 2.61 2.85
C TYR A 97 7.89 3.06 1.51
N LEU A 98 8.64 3.89 0.80
CA LEU A 98 8.25 4.39 -0.52
C LEU A 98 9.07 3.68 -1.60
N ALA A 99 8.37 3.04 -2.52
CA ALA A 99 8.98 2.38 -3.68
C ALA A 99 8.46 3.03 -4.96
N VAL A 100 9.18 2.80 -6.04
CA VAL A 100 8.80 3.26 -7.38
C VAL A 100 8.58 2.03 -8.26
N ALA A 101 7.42 1.98 -8.91
CA ALA A 101 7.07 0.90 -9.83
C ALA A 101 7.09 1.43 -11.26
N HIS A 102 7.72 0.69 -12.16
CA HIS A 102 7.67 0.94 -13.60
C HIS A 102 6.86 -0.16 -14.25
N CYS A 103 5.68 0.19 -14.77
CA CYS A 103 4.75 -0.78 -15.32
C CYS A 103 4.47 -0.46 -16.78
N VAL A 104 4.40 -1.50 -17.61
CA VAL A 104 4.00 -1.34 -19.02
C VAL A 104 2.50 -1.58 -19.11
N ARG A 105 1.78 -0.58 -19.62
CA ARG A 105 0.34 -0.66 -19.86
C ARG A 105 0.06 -0.05 -21.23
N ASP A 106 -0.64 -0.79 -22.08
CA ASP A 106 -1.02 -0.34 -23.43
C ASP A 106 0.19 0.13 -24.26
N GLY A 107 1.33 -0.57 -24.12
CA GLY A 107 2.57 -0.23 -24.82
C GLY A 107 3.33 0.97 -24.26
N LEU A 108 2.84 1.57 -23.18
CA LEU A 108 3.48 2.73 -22.56
C LEU A 108 4.05 2.35 -21.20
N VAL A 109 5.26 2.86 -20.92
CA VAL A 109 5.86 2.73 -19.59
C VAL A 109 5.29 3.84 -18.71
N ARG A 110 4.72 3.44 -17.58
CA ARG A 110 4.19 4.38 -16.58
C ARG A 110 4.88 4.15 -15.25
N THR A 111 5.15 5.24 -14.55
CA THR A 111 5.80 5.21 -13.25
C THR A 111 4.79 5.51 -12.16
N TYR A 112 4.82 4.72 -11.10
CA TYR A 112 3.93 4.86 -9.94
C TYR A 112 4.73 4.94 -8.66
N ASP A 113 4.29 5.79 -7.74
CA ASP A 113 4.75 5.79 -6.36
C ASP A 113 3.90 4.81 -5.57
N VAL A 114 4.57 3.92 -4.81
CA VAL A 114 3.93 2.93 -3.97
C VAL A 114 4.42 3.16 -2.55
N LEU A 115 3.56 3.66 -1.68
CA LEU A 115 3.85 3.90 -0.27
C LEU A 115 3.25 2.78 0.56
N ALA A 116 4.08 2.01 1.24
CA ALA A 116 3.63 0.97 2.17
C ALA A 116 3.62 1.52 3.60
N LEU A 117 2.48 1.38 4.25
CA LEU A 117 2.25 1.84 5.63
C LEU A 117 2.02 0.62 6.52
N PRO A 118 3.03 0.23 7.33
CA PRO A 118 2.87 -0.92 8.20
C PRO A 118 1.94 -0.59 9.37
N THR A 119 0.99 -1.47 9.65
CA THR A 119 0.04 -1.29 10.74
C THR A 119 -0.18 -2.61 11.45
N SER A 120 -0.68 -2.54 12.68
CA SER A 120 -1.13 -3.72 13.42
C SER A 120 -2.65 -3.85 13.29
N SER A 121 -3.14 -5.07 13.44
CA SER A 121 -4.57 -5.36 13.44
C SER A 121 -4.97 -5.94 14.79
N ARG A 122 -6.10 -5.49 15.33
CA ARG A 122 -6.64 -6.06 16.57
C ARG A 122 -7.11 -7.51 16.41
N TRP A 123 -7.25 -7.96 15.17
CA TRP A 123 -7.64 -9.35 14.86
C TRP A 123 -6.45 -10.29 14.75
N GLY A 124 -5.24 -9.78 15.03
CA GLY A 124 -3.99 -10.51 14.89
C GLY A 124 -3.34 -10.26 13.54
N GLY A 125 -2.01 -10.39 13.51
CA GLY A 125 -1.22 -10.15 12.31
C GLY A 125 -1.03 -8.67 11.99
N ALA A 126 -0.18 -8.40 11.04
CA ALA A 126 0.07 -7.06 10.54
C ALA A 126 -0.66 -6.85 9.22
N LEU A 127 -1.25 -5.68 9.07
CA LEU A 127 -1.84 -5.24 7.81
C LEU A 127 -0.97 -4.13 7.24
N ILE A 128 -0.83 -4.12 5.94
CA ILE A 128 -0.11 -3.09 5.23
C ILE A 128 -1.10 -2.37 4.34
N GLY A 129 -1.21 -1.07 4.51
CA GLY A 129 -1.88 -0.23 3.53
C GLY A 129 -0.86 0.18 2.48
N ALA A 130 -1.11 -0.11 1.22
CA ALA A 130 -0.27 0.38 0.13
C ALA A 130 -1.04 1.46 -0.62
N TYR A 131 -0.49 2.67 -0.63
CA TYR A 131 -1.04 3.78 -1.40
C TYR A 131 -0.32 3.85 -2.73
N VAL A 132 -1.06 3.83 -3.83
CA VAL A 132 -0.51 3.83 -5.18
C VAL A 132 -1.01 5.06 -5.93
N GLN A 133 -0.09 5.85 -6.43
CA GLN A 133 -0.42 7.00 -7.26
C GLN A 133 0.53 7.05 -8.45
N ARG A 134 0.05 7.59 -9.56
CA ARG A 134 0.91 7.83 -10.71
C ARG A 134 1.92 8.91 -10.34
N ALA A 135 3.20 8.61 -10.50
CA ALA A 135 4.26 9.56 -10.21
C ALA A 135 4.19 10.75 -11.18
N ARG A 136 4.56 11.93 -10.69
CA ARG A 136 4.66 13.10 -11.54
C ARG A 136 5.89 12.98 -12.42
N CYS A 137 5.72 13.23 -13.71
CA CYS A 137 6.88 13.39 -14.58
C CYS A 137 7.57 14.69 -14.21
N PRO A 138 8.88 14.67 -13.88
CA PRO A 138 9.63 15.89 -13.78
C PRO A 138 9.66 16.55 -15.15
N ILE A 139 9.38 17.81 -15.17
CA ILE A 139 9.40 18.59 -16.41
C ILE A 139 10.82 19.07 -16.67
#